data_508cbf691d11f6c37e8c835b127dd2e4
#
_entry.id   508cbf691d11f6c37e8c835b127dd2e4
#
_cell.length_a   1.000
_cell.length_b   1.000
_cell.length_c   1.000
_cell.angle_alpha   90.00
_cell.angle_beta   90.00
_cell.angle_gamma   90.00
#
_symmetry.space_group_name_H-M   'P 1'
#
loop_
_entity.id
_entity.type
_entity.pdbx_description
1 polymer ?
#
loop_
_entity_poly.entity_id
_entity_poly.type
_entity_poly.pdbx_seq_one_letter_code
_entity_poly.pdbx_strand_id
1 'polypeptide(L)'
;MFKNDEEYFADKEYISNSMIGDYLKSPAYYEAKHVSKIIPKQSSPAMVLGLALDCMLTEGLNVFGMTYSKQCLKRDNPELFEQNKTGAFEVLTEAAWNQIHTMAGLIEELPLYKEIKDKADKQVILTGQFGTGYKVKGKLDFLVVENDTAYIYDLKTSSVIKPIQYHYHCLDYGYYRQMAMYKNLVIQNYKVKKVVCKHIVINKDPWWNKCSVFTLNEDRIDKEMNTITDTIRNINAKAFDEVFEEHEIGEEKEASTFGLKEIDLL
;
A
#
# COMPACT_ATOMS: atom_id res chain seq x y z
N MET A 1 1.55 19.67 -8.84
CA MET A 1 0.88 18.38 -9.09
C MET A 1 1.84 17.51 -9.88
N PHE A 2 2.15 16.32 -9.40
CA PHE A 2 3.07 15.40 -10.10
C PHE A 2 2.44 14.90 -11.39
N LYS A 3 3.24 14.81 -12.45
CA LYS A 3 2.76 14.40 -13.78
C LYS A 3 2.86 12.90 -14.02
N ASN A 4 3.78 12.25 -13.29
CA ASN A 4 4.08 10.83 -13.44
C ASN A 4 4.73 10.25 -12.18
N ASP A 5 4.99 8.96 -12.18
CA ASP A 5 5.63 8.21 -11.09
C ASP A 5 7.06 8.71 -10.81
N GLU A 6 7.81 9.08 -11.86
CA GLU A 6 9.19 9.55 -11.68
C GLU A 6 9.23 10.82 -10.84
N GLU A 7 8.39 11.82 -11.18
CA GLU A 7 8.25 13.03 -10.38
C GLU A 7 7.76 12.74 -8.96
N TYR A 8 6.78 11.83 -8.82
CA TYR A 8 6.24 11.42 -7.51
C TYR A 8 7.31 10.81 -6.61
N PHE A 9 8.12 9.89 -7.11
CA PHE A 9 9.15 9.23 -6.31
C PHE A 9 10.41 10.07 -6.11
N ALA A 10 10.73 10.98 -7.03
CA ALA A 10 11.88 11.89 -6.90
C ALA A 10 11.65 13.02 -5.89
N ASP A 11 10.39 13.37 -5.64
CA ASP A 11 10.03 14.47 -4.75
C ASP A 11 10.41 14.20 -3.29
N LYS A 12 10.90 15.24 -2.61
CA LYS A 12 11.40 15.21 -1.24
C LYS A 12 10.63 16.11 -0.28
N GLU A 13 9.70 16.91 -0.80
CA GLU A 13 8.96 17.89 0.02
C GLU A 13 7.69 17.30 0.62
N TYR A 14 7.12 16.29 -0.05
CA TYR A 14 5.86 15.69 0.36
C TYR A 14 6.08 14.38 1.11
N ILE A 15 5.41 14.25 2.24
CA ILE A 15 5.46 13.04 3.08
C ILE A 15 4.41 12.04 2.59
N SER A 16 4.80 10.80 2.36
CA SER A 16 3.91 9.68 2.01
C SER A 16 3.61 8.79 3.21
N ASN A 17 2.57 7.93 3.11
CA ASN A 17 2.26 6.97 4.17
C ASN A 17 3.42 6.01 4.48
N SER A 18 4.19 5.58 3.48
CA SER A 18 5.37 4.73 3.70
C SER A 18 6.44 5.43 4.51
N MET A 19 6.65 6.73 4.29
CA MET A 19 7.58 7.54 5.07
C MET A 19 7.13 7.66 6.53
N ILE A 20 5.83 7.86 6.78
CA ILE A 20 5.27 7.84 8.14
C ILE A 20 5.50 6.47 8.79
N GLY A 21 5.27 5.38 8.06
CA GLY A 21 5.52 4.03 8.57
C GLY A 21 6.98 3.78 8.92
N ASP A 22 7.91 4.28 8.12
CA ASP A 22 9.34 4.18 8.41
C ASP A 22 9.73 4.97 9.68
N TYR A 23 9.14 6.16 9.90
CA TYR A 23 9.34 6.95 11.10
C TYR A 23 8.80 6.28 12.36
N LEU A 24 7.56 5.74 12.28
CA LEU A 24 6.93 5.03 13.39
C LEU A 24 7.65 3.72 13.75
N LYS A 25 8.34 3.13 12.80
CA LYS A 25 9.21 1.98 13.05
C LYS A 25 10.43 2.37 13.86
N SER A 26 11.10 3.47 13.47
CA SER A 26 12.22 4.08 14.17
C SER A 26 12.51 5.46 13.53
N PRO A 27 12.54 6.54 14.31
CA PRO A 27 12.97 7.85 13.84
C PRO A 27 14.36 7.84 13.21
N ALA A 28 15.33 7.12 13.79
CA ALA A 28 16.67 6.96 13.24
C ALA A 28 16.68 6.20 11.90
N TYR A 29 15.81 5.19 11.75
CA TYR A 29 15.64 4.50 10.48
C TYR A 29 15.10 5.43 9.39
N TYR A 30 14.11 6.26 9.73
CA TYR A 30 13.58 7.27 8.82
C TYR A 30 14.68 8.24 8.36
N GLU A 31 15.46 8.78 9.30
CA GLU A 31 16.58 9.68 9.02
C GLU A 31 17.57 9.01 8.06
N ALA A 32 18.04 7.82 8.38
CA ALA A 32 19.02 7.08 7.59
C ALA A 32 18.52 6.75 6.16
N LYS A 33 17.22 6.51 6.00
CA LYS A 33 16.62 6.11 4.72
C LYS A 33 16.20 7.30 3.85
N HIS A 34 15.58 8.34 4.44
CA HIS A 34 14.93 9.40 3.69
C HIS A 34 15.73 10.72 3.69
N VAL A 35 16.51 10.98 4.74
CA VAL A 35 17.31 12.20 4.89
C VAL A 35 18.74 11.98 4.46
N SER A 36 19.50 11.15 5.19
CA SER A 36 20.90 10.85 4.92
C SER A 36 21.13 9.88 3.75
N LYS A 37 20.10 9.09 3.38
CA LYS A 37 20.12 8.10 2.29
C LYS A 37 21.24 7.05 2.40
N ILE A 38 21.61 6.71 3.63
CA ILE A 38 22.59 5.66 3.93
C ILE A 38 21.98 4.26 3.62
N ILE A 39 20.68 4.10 3.88
CA ILE A 39 19.97 2.85 3.60
C ILE A 39 19.50 2.85 2.14
N PRO A 40 20.01 1.93 1.31
CA PRO A 40 19.56 1.83 -0.07
C PRO A 40 18.10 1.37 -0.15
N LYS A 41 17.41 1.78 -1.23
CA LYS A 41 16.07 1.25 -1.53
C LYS A 41 16.19 -0.25 -1.83
N GLN A 42 15.53 -1.07 -1.02
CA GLN A 42 15.48 -2.52 -1.21
C GLN A 42 14.03 -2.95 -1.37
N SER A 43 13.78 -3.85 -2.34
CA SER A 43 12.49 -4.48 -2.54
C SER A 43 12.58 -5.95 -2.11
N SER A 44 11.69 -6.37 -1.21
CA SER A 44 11.57 -7.79 -0.89
C SER A 44 10.83 -8.53 -2.01
N PRO A 45 11.01 -9.85 -2.18
CA PRO A 45 10.25 -10.63 -3.15
C PRO A 45 8.73 -10.46 -3.03
N ALA A 46 8.23 -10.32 -1.80
CA ALA A 46 6.82 -10.06 -1.54
C ALA A 46 6.37 -8.67 -2.04
N MET A 47 7.22 -7.65 -1.91
CA MET A 47 6.95 -6.31 -2.48
C MET A 47 6.95 -6.35 -4.00
N VAL A 48 7.94 -7.02 -4.61
CA VAL A 48 8.01 -7.16 -6.07
C VAL A 48 6.77 -7.85 -6.61
N LEU A 49 6.33 -8.94 -5.95
CA LEU A 49 5.10 -9.65 -6.31
C LEU A 49 3.86 -8.72 -6.28
N GLY A 50 3.74 -7.91 -5.22
CA GLY A 50 2.64 -6.95 -5.07
C GLY A 50 2.67 -5.85 -6.12
N LEU A 51 3.85 -5.26 -6.37
CA LEU A 51 4.04 -4.20 -7.37
C LEU A 51 3.76 -4.70 -8.79
N ALA A 52 4.19 -5.93 -9.11
CA ALA A 52 3.96 -6.53 -10.42
C ALA A 52 2.48 -6.83 -10.66
N LEU A 53 1.78 -7.35 -9.64
CA LEU A 53 0.34 -7.55 -9.70
C LEU A 53 -0.43 -6.23 -9.86
N ASP A 54 -0.05 -5.22 -9.08
CA ASP A 54 -0.63 -3.88 -9.17
C ASP A 54 -0.44 -3.29 -10.57
N CYS A 55 0.78 -3.29 -11.10
CA CYS A 55 1.08 -2.84 -12.47
C CYS A 55 0.21 -3.55 -13.51
N MET A 56 0.06 -4.88 -13.42
CA MET A 56 -0.75 -5.66 -14.37
C MET A 56 -2.22 -5.23 -14.36
N LEU A 57 -2.80 -4.99 -13.19
CA LEU A 57 -4.22 -4.69 -13.02
C LEU A 57 -4.57 -3.21 -13.23
N THR A 58 -3.66 -2.30 -12.88
CA THR A 58 -3.90 -0.87 -12.95
C THR A 58 -3.40 -0.23 -14.23
N GLU A 59 -2.20 -0.62 -14.68
CA GLU A 59 -1.55 -0.04 -15.86
C GLU A 59 -1.71 -0.91 -17.12
N GLY A 60 -2.05 -2.18 -16.92
CA GLY A 60 -2.37 -3.13 -17.99
C GLY A 60 -1.17 -3.94 -18.49
N LEU A 61 -1.49 -4.97 -19.30
CA LEU A 61 -0.54 -5.97 -19.77
C LEU A 61 0.62 -5.41 -20.60
N ASN A 62 0.39 -4.31 -21.33
CA ASN A 62 1.44 -3.68 -22.13
C ASN A 62 2.54 -3.07 -21.24
N VAL A 63 2.14 -2.28 -20.23
CA VAL A 63 3.07 -1.66 -19.28
C VAL A 63 3.74 -2.72 -18.43
N PHE A 64 2.98 -3.72 -17.98
CA PHE A 64 3.54 -4.88 -17.27
C PHE A 64 4.63 -5.57 -18.09
N GLY A 65 4.39 -5.86 -19.37
CA GLY A 65 5.38 -6.50 -20.26
C GLY A 65 6.59 -5.64 -20.61
N MET A 66 6.48 -4.30 -20.47
CA MET A 66 7.61 -3.38 -20.60
C MET A 66 8.42 -3.25 -19.31
N THR A 67 7.84 -3.56 -18.17
CA THR A 67 8.46 -3.39 -16.84
C THR A 67 9.02 -4.71 -16.31
N TYR A 68 8.29 -5.81 -16.51
CA TYR A 68 8.60 -7.12 -15.96
C TYR A 68 8.86 -8.15 -17.05
N SER A 69 9.78 -9.05 -16.78
CA SER A 69 10.11 -10.16 -17.67
C SER A 69 10.20 -11.48 -16.91
N LYS A 70 9.81 -12.58 -17.57
CA LYS A 70 9.94 -13.92 -17.00
C LYS A 70 11.40 -14.42 -17.11
N GLN A 71 11.93 -14.95 -16.03
CA GLN A 71 13.20 -15.66 -16.05
C GLN A 71 13.12 -16.84 -17.02
N CYS A 72 14.13 -16.99 -17.85
CA CYS A 72 14.26 -18.11 -18.80
C CYS A 72 15.69 -18.62 -18.86
N LEU A 73 15.86 -19.85 -19.37
CA LEU A 73 17.16 -20.41 -19.66
C LEU A 73 17.58 -20.04 -21.11
N LYS A 74 18.86 -19.83 -21.32
CA LYS A 74 19.40 -19.50 -22.64
C LYS A 74 19.00 -20.49 -23.73
N ARG A 75 18.93 -21.79 -23.39
CA ARG A 75 18.53 -22.86 -24.32
C ARG A 75 17.05 -22.77 -24.76
N ASP A 76 16.17 -22.21 -23.90
CA ASP A 76 14.75 -22.17 -24.15
C ASP A 76 14.34 -20.90 -24.90
N ASN A 77 14.98 -19.76 -24.59
CA ASN A 77 14.80 -18.49 -25.29
C ASN A 77 16.09 -17.65 -25.20
N PRO A 78 17.02 -17.79 -26.17
CA PRO A 78 18.30 -17.08 -26.15
C PRO A 78 18.17 -15.55 -26.18
N GLU A 79 17.20 -15.03 -26.93
CA GLU A 79 16.98 -13.60 -27.09
C GLU A 79 16.48 -12.97 -25.77
N LEU A 80 15.45 -13.52 -25.19
CA LEU A 80 14.91 -13.06 -23.90
C LEU A 80 15.94 -13.21 -22.78
N PHE A 81 16.73 -14.27 -22.79
CA PHE A 81 17.80 -14.48 -21.82
C PHE A 81 18.85 -13.35 -21.87
N GLU A 82 19.28 -12.93 -23.08
CA GLU A 82 20.21 -11.81 -23.20
C GLU A 82 19.56 -10.48 -22.84
N GLN A 83 18.28 -10.25 -23.21
CA GLN A 83 17.53 -9.06 -22.80
C GLN A 83 17.40 -8.95 -21.26
N ASN A 84 17.15 -10.05 -20.58
CA ASN A 84 17.05 -10.06 -19.10
C ASN A 84 18.35 -9.64 -18.39
N LYS A 85 19.50 -9.73 -19.05
CA LYS A 85 20.78 -9.29 -18.50
C LYS A 85 21.03 -7.79 -18.64
N THR A 86 20.31 -7.12 -19.50
CA THR A 86 20.52 -5.69 -19.74
C THR A 86 20.08 -4.81 -18.59
N GLY A 87 19.28 -5.33 -17.65
CA GLY A 87 18.66 -4.55 -16.57
C GLY A 87 17.48 -3.68 -17.04
N ALA A 88 17.01 -3.89 -18.29
CA ALA A 88 15.85 -3.18 -18.82
C ALA A 88 14.53 -3.62 -18.18
N PHE A 89 14.51 -4.82 -17.58
CA PHE A 89 13.33 -5.41 -16.94
C PHE A 89 13.62 -5.81 -15.51
N GLU A 90 12.59 -5.75 -14.65
CA GLU A 90 12.55 -6.48 -13.38
C GLU A 90 12.27 -7.97 -13.70
N VAL A 91 13.27 -8.84 -13.49
CA VAL A 91 13.18 -10.26 -13.87
C VAL A 91 12.51 -11.06 -12.77
N LEU A 92 11.33 -11.59 -13.07
CA LEU A 92 10.55 -12.43 -12.16
C LEU A 92 10.94 -13.91 -12.35
N THR A 93 11.03 -14.65 -11.25
CA THR A 93 11.11 -16.11 -11.31
C THR A 93 9.89 -16.68 -12.02
N GLU A 94 10.03 -17.88 -12.61
CA GLU A 94 8.90 -18.55 -13.25
C GLU A 94 7.72 -18.75 -12.29
N ALA A 95 7.99 -19.09 -11.03
CA ALA A 95 6.98 -19.24 -9.99
C ALA A 95 6.24 -17.92 -9.72
N ALA A 96 6.97 -16.81 -9.55
CA ALA A 96 6.39 -15.50 -9.32
C ALA A 96 5.56 -15.02 -10.53
N TRP A 97 6.08 -15.22 -11.74
CA TRP A 97 5.36 -14.91 -12.97
C TRP A 97 4.01 -15.63 -13.06
N ASN A 98 4.02 -16.95 -12.88
CA ASN A 98 2.81 -17.76 -12.94
C ASN A 98 1.82 -17.38 -11.80
N GLN A 99 2.34 -17.10 -10.62
CA GLN A 99 1.53 -16.68 -9.48
C GLN A 99 0.84 -15.33 -9.72
N ILE A 100 1.53 -14.34 -10.30
CA ILE A 100 0.96 -13.03 -10.66
C ILE A 100 -0.19 -13.20 -11.65
N HIS A 101 0.01 -13.97 -12.72
CA HIS A 101 -1.04 -14.23 -13.72
C HIS A 101 -2.25 -14.95 -13.10
N THR A 102 -2.02 -15.92 -12.22
CA THR A 102 -3.11 -16.60 -11.51
C THR A 102 -3.89 -15.65 -10.62
N MET A 103 -3.19 -14.82 -9.83
CA MET A 103 -3.82 -13.85 -8.93
C MET A 103 -4.58 -12.77 -9.70
N ALA A 104 -4.01 -12.27 -10.80
CA ALA A 104 -4.69 -11.30 -11.66
C ALA A 104 -5.98 -11.86 -12.24
N GLY A 105 -5.94 -13.08 -12.79
CA GLY A 105 -7.15 -13.74 -13.32
C GLY A 105 -8.24 -13.91 -12.27
N LEU A 106 -7.90 -14.24 -11.02
CA LEU A 106 -8.87 -14.34 -9.94
C LEU A 106 -9.49 -12.99 -9.57
N ILE A 107 -8.70 -11.90 -9.57
CA ILE A 107 -9.21 -10.55 -9.32
C ILE A 107 -10.12 -10.10 -10.48
N GLU A 108 -9.74 -10.39 -11.73
CA GLU A 108 -10.52 -10.05 -12.91
C GLU A 108 -11.90 -10.74 -12.93
N GLU A 109 -12.03 -11.91 -12.29
CA GLU A 109 -13.31 -12.60 -12.14
C GLU A 109 -14.22 -12.05 -11.02
N LEU A 110 -13.71 -11.18 -10.14
CA LEU A 110 -14.54 -10.56 -9.11
C LEU A 110 -15.61 -9.65 -9.72
N PRO A 111 -16.89 -9.81 -9.33
CA PRO A 111 -17.95 -8.91 -9.80
C PRO A 111 -17.64 -7.44 -9.57
N LEU A 112 -17.11 -7.10 -8.39
CA LEU A 112 -16.69 -5.74 -8.05
C LEU A 112 -15.62 -5.22 -9.00
N TYR A 113 -14.57 -6.04 -9.30
CA TYR A 113 -13.51 -5.59 -10.18
C TYR A 113 -14.01 -5.39 -11.61
N LYS A 114 -14.87 -6.28 -12.10
CA LYS A 114 -15.55 -6.12 -13.41
C LYS A 114 -16.35 -4.82 -13.48
N GLU A 115 -16.95 -4.41 -12.36
CA GLU A 115 -17.70 -3.16 -12.28
C GLU A 115 -16.81 -1.92 -12.32
N ILE A 116 -15.68 -1.94 -11.58
CA ILE A 116 -14.86 -0.74 -11.38
C ILE A 116 -13.74 -0.58 -12.42
N LYS A 117 -13.25 -1.65 -13.05
CA LYS A 117 -12.05 -1.63 -13.90
C LYS A 117 -12.08 -0.60 -15.03
N ASP A 118 -13.27 -0.32 -15.57
CA ASP A 118 -13.45 0.58 -16.71
C ASP A 118 -13.89 2.01 -16.28
N LYS A 119 -14.44 2.15 -15.07
CA LYS A 119 -14.93 3.45 -14.56
C LYS A 119 -14.03 4.09 -13.51
N ALA A 120 -13.09 3.34 -12.93
CA ALA A 120 -12.18 3.88 -11.94
C ALA A 120 -11.03 4.63 -12.60
N ASP A 121 -10.70 5.79 -12.06
CA ASP A 121 -9.40 6.40 -12.27
C ASP A 121 -8.34 5.53 -11.58
N LYS A 122 -7.25 5.22 -12.29
CA LYS A 122 -6.21 4.30 -11.84
C LYS A 122 -4.92 5.04 -11.56
N GLN A 123 -4.15 4.56 -10.57
CA GLN A 123 -2.85 5.12 -10.20
C GLN A 123 -2.92 6.64 -9.94
N VAL A 124 -3.97 7.04 -9.20
CA VAL A 124 -4.29 8.47 -9.00
C VAL A 124 -3.33 9.09 -8.01
N ILE A 125 -2.50 10.02 -8.49
CA ILE A 125 -1.56 10.76 -7.64
C ILE A 125 -2.26 12.01 -7.09
N LEU A 126 -2.36 12.09 -5.77
CA LEU A 126 -2.94 13.22 -5.07
C LEU A 126 -1.91 13.87 -4.14
N THR A 127 -2.02 15.18 -4.02
CA THR A 127 -1.26 15.98 -3.05
C THR A 127 -2.21 16.80 -2.21
N GLY A 128 -1.79 17.11 -1.00
CA GLY A 128 -2.59 17.90 -0.07
C GLY A 128 -1.78 18.33 1.13
N GLN A 129 -2.50 18.70 2.19
CA GLN A 129 -1.90 19.17 3.43
C GLN A 129 -2.51 18.46 4.62
N PHE A 130 -1.72 18.30 5.67
CA PHE A 130 -2.16 17.84 6.98
C PHE A 130 -1.85 18.91 8.04
N GLY A 131 -2.72 19.01 9.06
CA GLY A 131 -2.54 19.94 10.17
C GLY A 131 -2.35 21.38 9.70
N THR A 132 -1.28 22.03 10.13
CA THR A 132 -0.95 23.42 9.85
C THR A 132 -0.25 23.65 8.50
N GLY A 133 -0.48 22.77 7.51
CA GLY A 133 0.03 22.96 6.15
C GLY A 133 1.19 22.06 5.76
N TYR A 134 1.41 20.95 6.47
CA TYR A 134 2.42 19.96 6.07
C TYR A 134 2.04 19.26 4.78
N LYS A 135 2.95 19.28 3.80
CA LYS A 135 2.72 18.71 2.48
C LYS A 135 2.70 17.19 2.52
N VAL A 136 1.66 16.58 1.97
CA VAL A 136 1.50 15.13 1.89
C VAL A 136 1.14 14.69 0.49
N LYS A 137 1.52 13.46 0.13
CA LYS A 137 1.20 12.84 -1.15
C LYS A 137 0.75 11.39 -0.98
N GLY A 138 -0.08 10.95 -1.90
CA GLY A 138 -0.54 9.57 -2.00
C GLY A 138 -0.76 9.18 -3.46
N LYS A 139 -0.64 7.90 -3.74
CA LYS A 139 -0.95 7.29 -5.02
C LYS A 139 -1.97 6.18 -4.76
N LEU A 140 -3.17 6.36 -5.29
CA LEU A 140 -4.30 5.46 -5.08
C LEU A 140 -4.37 4.48 -6.25
N ASP A 141 -4.59 3.19 -6.00
CA ASP A 141 -4.66 2.18 -7.04
C ASP A 141 -5.91 2.41 -7.91
N PHE A 142 -7.08 2.57 -7.27
CA PHE A 142 -8.34 2.89 -7.95
C PHE A 142 -9.15 3.91 -7.17
N LEU A 143 -9.69 4.89 -7.88
CA LEU A 143 -10.62 5.89 -7.35
C LEU A 143 -11.88 5.94 -8.22
N VAL A 144 -13.05 5.77 -7.63
CA VAL A 144 -14.33 5.99 -8.28
C VAL A 144 -15.05 7.11 -7.55
N VAL A 145 -15.48 8.13 -8.28
CA VAL A 145 -16.28 9.22 -7.73
C VAL A 145 -17.67 9.20 -8.35
N GLU A 146 -18.67 8.93 -7.53
CA GLU A 146 -20.08 8.86 -7.95
C GLU A 146 -20.91 9.82 -7.09
N ASN A 147 -21.51 10.80 -7.71
CA ASN A 147 -22.25 11.87 -7.06
C ASN A 147 -21.37 12.62 -6.02
N ASP A 148 -21.73 12.55 -4.73
CA ASP A 148 -20.98 13.15 -3.63
C ASP A 148 -20.21 12.12 -2.78
N THR A 149 -20.02 10.91 -3.32
CA THR A 149 -19.29 9.81 -2.66
C THR A 149 -18.08 9.37 -3.49
N ALA A 150 -16.93 9.25 -2.84
CA ALA A 150 -15.74 8.65 -3.41
C ALA A 150 -15.51 7.24 -2.83
N TYR A 151 -15.11 6.33 -3.68
CA TYR A 151 -14.72 4.98 -3.31
C TYR A 151 -13.25 4.78 -3.64
N ILE A 152 -12.45 4.52 -2.63
CA ILE A 152 -11.03 4.17 -2.77
C ILE A 152 -10.95 2.65 -2.70
N TYR A 153 -10.33 2.04 -3.73
CA TYR A 153 -10.00 0.62 -3.70
C TYR A 153 -8.49 0.47 -3.80
N ASP A 154 -7.94 -0.32 -2.90
CA ASP A 154 -6.51 -0.54 -2.80
C ASP A 154 -6.22 -2.03 -2.86
N LEU A 155 -5.29 -2.42 -3.73
CA LEU A 155 -4.90 -3.81 -3.95
C LEU A 155 -3.93 -4.27 -2.88
N LYS A 156 -4.19 -5.44 -2.31
CA LYS A 156 -3.31 -6.03 -1.30
C LYS A 156 -3.06 -7.51 -1.57
N THR A 157 -1.79 -7.87 -1.63
CA THR A 157 -1.39 -9.28 -1.50
C THR A 157 -1.20 -9.63 -0.03
N SER A 158 -1.80 -10.70 0.46
CA SER A 158 -1.75 -11.07 1.87
C SER A 158 -1.58 -12.56 2.06
N SER A 159 -0.95 -12.98 3.15
CA SER A 159 -0.97 -14.38 3.61
C SER A 159 -2.23 -14.72 4.40
N VAL A 160 -3.02 -13.73 4.81
CA VAL A 160 -4.24 -13.88 5.60
C VAL A 160 -5.41 -13.17 4.94
N ILE A 161 -6.58 -13.83 4.93
CA ILE A 161 -7.82 -13.31 4.33
C ILE A 161 -9.05 -13.56 5.22
N LYS A 162 -8.87 -14.17 6.39
CA LYS A 162 -9.96 -14.24 7.36
C LYS A 162 -10.15 -12.87 7.98
N PRO A 163 -11.39 -12.36 8.13
CA PRO A 163 -11.64 -10.97 8.53
C PRO A 163 -10.90 -10.53 9.78
N ILE A 164 -10.92 -11.32 10.84
CA ILE A 164 -10.25 -10.96 12.11
C ILE A 164 -8.72 -10.93 11.95
N GLN A 165 -8.14 -11.91 11.25
CA GLN A 165 -6.70 -11.94 11.00
C GLN A 165 -6.27 -10.78 10.10
N TYR A 166 -7.07 -10.46 9.09
CA TYR A 166 -6.79 -9.34 8.19
C TYR A 166 -6.93 -7.99 8.89
N HIS A 167 -7.84 -7.88 9.88
CA HIS A 167 -7.91 -6.69 10.73
C HIS A 167 -6.59 -6.43 11.47
N TYR A 168 -6.01 -7.45 12.14
CA TYR A 168 -4.71 -7.30 12.78
C TYR A 168 -3.60 -6.99 11.77
N HIS A 169 -3.63 -7.63 10.61
CA HIS A 169 -2.72 -7.32 9.51
C HIS A 169 -2.81 -5.84 9.09
N CYS A 170 -4.02 -5.27 9.03
CA CYS A 170 -4.21 -3.85 8.75
C CYS A 170 -3.58 -2.93 9.82
N LEU A 171 -3.61 -3.33 11.09
CA LEU A 171 -2.95 -2.61 12.18
C LEU A 171 -1.42 -2.69 12.04
N ASP A 172 -0.86 -3.88 11.91
CA ASP A 172 0.58 -4.14 11.83
C ASP A 172 1.24 -3.41 10.66
N TYR A 173 0.58 -3.38 9.50
CA TYR A 173 1.11 -2.75 8.29
C TYR A 173 0.66 -1.29 8.09
N GLY A 174 -0.12 -0.74 9.03
CA GLY A 174 -0.60 0.64 8.96
C GLY A 174 -1.54 0.92 7.78
N TYR A 175 -2.37 -0.05 7.39
CA TYR A 175 -3.31 0.12 6.28
C TYR A 175 -4.45 1.05 6.62
N TYR A 176 -4.90 1.11 7.89
CA TYR A 176 -5.86 2.13 8.32
C TYR A 176 -5.28 3.53 8.19
N ARG A 177 -4.00 3.72 8.55
CA ARG A 177 -3.28 4.97 8.39
C ARG A 177 -3.14 5.37 6.92
N GLN A 178 -2.83 4.41 6.04
CA GLN A 178 -2.80 4.65 4.60
C GLN A 178 -4.14 5.17 4.10
N MET A 179 -5.25 4.52 4.48
CA MET A 179 -6.58 4.95 4.08
C MET A 179 -7.01 6.28 4.69
N ALA A 180 -6.58 6.60 5.91
CA ALA A 180 -6.81 7.91 6.52
C ALA A 180 -6.13 9.03 5.71
N MET A 181 -4.89 8.82 5.30
CA MET A 181 -4.18 9.76 4.43
C MET A 181 -4.89 9.90 3.08
N TYR A 182 -5.27 8.80 2.44
CA TYR A 182 -5.96 8.82 1.15
C TYR A 182 -7.34 9.46 1.24
N LYS A 183 -8.13 9.15 2.29
CA LYS A 183 -9.42 9.80 2.56
C LYS A 183 -9.27 11.32 2.64
N ASN A 184 -8.28 11.80 3.40
CA ASN A 184 -8.01 13.23 3.53
C ASN A 184 -7.60 13.87 2.19
N LEU A 185 -6.74 13.22 1.42
CA LEU A 185 -6.32 13.69 0.09
C LEU A 185 -7.51 13.75 -0.87
N VAL A 186 -8.39 12.76 -0.88
CA VAL A 186 -9.59 12.75 -1.72
C VAL A 186 -10.53 13.90 -1.35
N ILE A 187 -10.79 14.12 -0.06
CA ILE A 187 -11.65 15.22 0.42
C ILE A 187 -11.09 16.60 -0.01
N GLN A 188 -9.77 16.77 0.00
CA GLN A 188 -9.14 18.04 -0.41
C GLN A 188 -9.16 18.28 -1.93
N ASN A 189 -9.16 17.23 -2.73
CA ASN A 189 -9.05 17.31 -4.19
C ASN A 189 -10.39 17.16 -4.90
N TYR A 190 -11.41 16.56 -4.26
CA TYR A 190 -12.72 16.29 -4.86
C TYR A 190 -13.84 16.87 -3.99
N LYS A 191 -14.90 17.32 -4.64
CA LYS A 191 -16.12 17.83 -3.95
C LYS A 191 -17.01 16.65 -3.53
N VAL A 192 -16.59 15.91 -2.52
CA VAL A 192 -17.32 14.75 -2.01
C VAL A 192 -17.67 14.94 -0.55
N LYS A 193 -18.79 14.35 -0.12
CA LYS A 193 -19.26 14.35 1.28
C LYS A 193 -18.88 13.08 2.02
N LYS A 194 -18.67 11.99 1.27
CA LYS A 194 -18.39 10.68 1.83
C LYS A 194 -17.23 10.03 1.08
N VAL A 195 -16.37 9.34 1.83
CA VAL A 195 -15.29 8.51 1.27
C VAL A 195 -15.40 7.13 1.87
N VAL A 196 -15.48 6.12 1.02
CA VAL A 196 -15.53 4.70 1.41
C VAL A 196 -14.23 4.03 0.99
N CYS A 197 -13.52 3.46 1.96
CA CYS A 197 -12.25 2.78 1.72
C CYS A 197 -12.44 1.26 1.70
N LYS A 198 -11.96 0.64 0.64
CA LYS A 198 -12.03 -0.82 0.46
C LYS A 198 -10.68 -1.39 0.05
N HIS A 199 -10.39 -2.59 0.54
CA HIS A 199 -9.27 -3.38 0.06
C HIS A 199 -9.77 -4.54 -0.82
N ILE A 200 -9.14 -4.72 -1.97
CA ILE A 200 -9.24 -5.93 -2.78
C ILE A 200 -8.03 -6.78 -2.41
N VAL A 201 -8.27 -7.86 -1.68
CA VAL A 201 -7.21 -8.66 -1.07
C VAL A 201 -7.13 -10.01 -1.73
N ILE A 202 -5.97 -10.34 -2.28
CA ILE A 202 -5.69 -11.66 -2.82
C ILE A 202 -4.71 -12.42 -1.92
N ASN A 203 -5.05 -13.66 -1.58
CA ASN A 203 -4.13 -14.52 -0.86
C ASN A 203 -2.99 -14.95 -1.79
N LYS A 204 -1.76 -14.75 -1.33
CA LYS A 204 -0.54 -15.13 -2.05
C LYS A 204 -0.09 -16.58 -1.84
N ASP A 205 -0.89 -17.40 -1.14
CA ASP A 205 -0.63 -18.84 -1.03
C ASP A 205 -0.85 -19.50 -2.40
N PRO A 206 0.18 -20.11 -3.01
CA PRO A 206 0.07 -20.68 -4.35
C PRO A 206 -0.90 -21.86 -4.45
N TRP A 207 -1.20 -22.50 -3.31
CA TRP A 207 -2.11 -23.64 -3.25
C TRP A 207 -3.55 -23.26 -2.94
N TRP A 208 -3.76 -22.04 -2.43
CA TRP A 208 -5.07 -21.58 -2.01
C TRP A 208 -5.26 -20.09 -2.29
N ASN A 209 -5.19 -19.74 -3.56
CA ASN A 209 -5.50 -18.38 -3.98
C ASN A 209 -6.99 -18.10 -3.77
N LYS A 210 -7.29 -17.14 -2.92
CA LYS A 210 -8.64 -16.65 -2.67
C LYS A 210 -8.61 -15.13 -2.65
N CYS A 211 -9.60 -14.53 -3.30
CA CYS A 211 -9.80 -13.10 -3.27
C CYS A 211 -10.95 -12.72 -2.33
N SER A 212 -10.79 -11.62 -1.61
CA SER A 212 -11.79 -11.05 -0.72
C SER A 212 -11.80 -9.54 -0.84
N VAL A 213 -12.97 -8.94 -0.65
CA VAL A 213 -13.13 -7.49 -0.59
C VAL A 213 -13.51 -7.10 0.82
N PHE A 214 -12.74 -6.20 1.43
CA PHE A 214 -12.99 -5.67 2.76
C PHE A 214 -13.34 -4.19 2.69
N THR A 215 -14.48 -3.80 3.24
CA THR A 215 -14.75 -2.39 3.55
C THR A 215 -14.13 -2.09 4.91
N LEU A 216 -13.25 -1.09 4.96
CA LEU A 216 -12.59 -0.73 6.20
C LEU A 216 -13.50 0.13 7.08
N ASN A 217 -13.42 -0.12 8.38
CA ASN A 217 -14.20 0.62 9.37
C ASN A 217 -13.75 2.08 9.44
N GLU A 218 -14.70 3.01 9.28
CA GLU A 218 -14.43 4.45 9.22
C GLU A 218 -13.85 4.98 10.53
N ASP A 219 -14.39 4.58 11.68
CA ASP A 219 -13.91 5.02 13.00
C ASP A 219 -12.44 4.63 13.23
N ARG A 220 -12.02 3.47 12.70
CA ARG A 220 -10.62 3.03 12.76
C ARG A 220 -9.73 3.86 11.86
N ILE A 221 -10.20 4.20 10.66
CA ILE A 221 -9.50 5.10 9.74
C ILE A 221 -9.33 6.47 10.40
N ASP A 222 -10.39 7.03 10.97
CA ASP A 222 -10.38 8.39 11.52
C ASP A 222 -9.48 8.50 12.78
N LYS A 223 -9.34 7.43 13.56
CA LYS A 223 -8.39 7.38 14.69
C LYS A 223 -6.92 7.58 14.28
N GLU A 224 -6.56 7.20 13.06
CA GLU A 224 -5.19 7.35 12.55
C GLU A 224 -4.82 8.81 12.23
N MET A 225 -5.78 9.72 12.15
CA MET A 225 -5.51 11.12 11.80
C MET A 225 -4.57 11.82 12.80
N ASN A 226 -4.70 11.50 14.10
CA ASN A 226 -3.82 12.05 15.12
C ASN A 226 -2.40 11.49 14.97
N THR A 227 -2.27 10.17 14.78
CA THR A 227 -0.98 9.50 14.54
C THR A 227 -0.26 10.11 13.34
N ILE A 228 -0.97 10.34 12.23
CA ILE A 228 -0.43 10.99 11.04
C ILE A 228 0.06 12.40 11.37
N THR A 229 -0.78 13.21 12.01
CA THR A 229 -0.49 14.60 12.31
C THR A 229 0.73 14.75 13.22
N ASP A 230 0.79 13.96 14.29
CA ASP A 230 1.88 13.99 15.25
C ASP A 230 3.20 13.50 14.64
N THR A 231 3.14 12.42 13.85
CA THR A 231 4.31 11.91 13.14
C THR A 231 4.86 12.93 12.15
N ILE A 232 4.00 13.55 11.35
CA ILE A 232 4.42 14.57 10.38
C ILE A 232 5.02 15.79 11.11
N ARG A 233 4.46 16.19 12.24
CA ARG A 233 5.02 17.27 13.06
C ARG A 233 6.43 16.93 13.52
N ASN A 234 6.65 15.72 14.03
CA ASN A 234 7.95 15.25 14.50
C ASN A 234 8.97 15.16 13.37
N ILE A 235 8.58 14.65 12.21
CA ILE A 235 9.44 14.62 11.01
C ILE A 235 9.88 16.03 10.62
N ASN A 236 8.96 17.00 10.60
CA ASN A 236 9.28 18.38 10.25
C ASN A 236 10.12 19.10 11.32
N ALA A 237 9.98 18.71 12.58
CA ALA A 237 10.82 19.16 13.69
C ALA A 237 12.20 18.49 13.71
N LYS A 238 12.47 17.54 12.78
CA LYS A 238 13.69 16.72 12.74
C LYS A 238 13.95 15.97 14.06
N ALA A 239 12.89 15.50 14.70
CA ALA A 239 12.95 14.67 15.90
C ALA A 239 13.32 13.23 15.50
N PHE A 240 14.62 12.96 15.34
CA PHE A 240 15.13 11.67 14.87
C PHE A 240 15.84 10.86 15.95
N ASP A 241 15.99 11.42 17.13
CA ASP A 241 16.55 10.69 18.27
C ASP A 241 15.56 9.63 18.74
N GLU A 242 16.07 8.45 19.02
CA GLU A 242 15.26 7.37 19.59
C GLU A 242 15.09 7.60 21.10
N VAL A 243 13.85 7.56 21.55
CA VAL A 243 13.54 7.54 22.98
C VAL A 243 13.39 6.06 23.36
N PHE A 244 14.27 5.57 24.22
CA PHE A 244 14.17 4.24 24.78
C PHE A 244 13.16 4.28 25.94
N GLU A 245 12.03 3.61 25.74
CA GLU A 245 11.06 3.37 26.80
C GLU A 245 11.26 1.95 27.33
N GLU A 246 11.32 1.81 28.64
CA GLU A 246 11.38 0.49 29.29
C GLU A 246 9.97 -0.05 29.44
N HIS A 247 9.70 -1.20 28.81
CA HIS A 247 8.39 -1.84 28.87
C HIS A 247 8.50 -3.15 29.63
N GLU A 248 7.64 -3.36 30.64
CA GLU A 248 7.44 -4.67 31.23
C GLU A 248 6.53 -5.51 30.31
N ILE A 249 7.06 -6.63 29.83
CA ILE A 249 6.32 -7.58 29.00
C ILE A 249 5.70 -8.64 29.91
N GLY A 250 4.39 -8.80 29.86
CA GLY A 250 3.69 -9.90 30.53
C GLY A 250 2.63 -9.52 31.56
N GLU A 251 2.26 -8.25 31.68
CA GLU A 251 1.06 -7.89 32.44
C GLU A 251 -0.21 -8.04 31.59
N GLU A 252 -1.17 -8.85 32.07
CA GLU A 252 -2.49 -9.06 31.43
C GLU A 252 -3.31 -7.77 31.21
N LYS A 253 -2.88 -6.64 31.77
CA LYS A 253 -3.53 -5.33 31.63
C LYS A 253 -3.46 -4.75 30.21
N GLU A 254 -2.50 -5.15 29.38
CA GLU A 254 -2.39 -4.63 27.99
C GLU A 254 -3.55 -5.08 27.11
N ALA A 255 -4.13 -6.24 27.35
CA ALA A 255 -5.29 -6.72 26.59
C ALA A 255 -6.53 -5.81 26.75
N SER A 256 -6.68 -5.15 27.89
CA SER A 256 -7.81 -4.24 28.18
C SER A 256 -7.62 -2.85 27.56
N THR A 257 -6.39 -2.43 27.31
CA THR A 257 -6.07 -1.12 26.72
C THR A 257 -6.34 -1.08 25.22
N PHE A 258 -6.30 -2.24 24.54
CA PHE A 258 -6.63 -2.36 23.12
C PHE A 258 -8.12 -2.48 22.81
N GLY A 259 -9.01 -2.34 23.80
CA GLY A 259 -10.45 -2.33 23.59
C GLY A 259 -11.01 -3.64 23.02
N LEU A 260 -10.37 -4.76 23.34
CA LEU A 260 -10.95 -6.08 23.19
C LEU A 260 -11.96 -6.28 24.33
N LYS A 261 -13.08 -5.54 24.31
CA LYS A 261 -14.28 -6.02 24.96
C LYS A 261 -14.68 -7.31 24.25
N GLU A 262 -15.01 -8.32 25.07
CA GLU A 262 -15.55 -9.60 24.68
C GLU A 262 -16.30 -9.52 23.34
N ILE A 263 -15.78 -10.20 22.34
CA ILE A 263 -16.56 -10.53 21.16
C ILE A 263 -17.49 -11.62 21.65
N ASP A 264 -18.76 -11.27 21.84
CA ASP A 264 -19.82 -12.26 21.98
C ASP A 264 -19.72 -13.22 20.82
N LEU A 265 -19.26 -14.44 21.13
CA LEU A 265 -19.33 -15.58 20.24
C LEU A 265 -20.80 -16.01 20.20
N LEU A 266 -21.54 -15.52 19.20
CA LEU A 266 -22.77 -16.13 18.72
C LEU A 266 -22.64 -16.43 17.22
#